data_22289b5af880900aa5433a58b2e0581a
#
_entry.id   22289b5af880900aa5433a58b2e0581a
#
_cell.length_a   1.000
_cell.length_b   1.000
_cell.length_c   1.000
_cell.angle_alpha   90.00
_cell.angle_beta   90.00
_cell.angle_gamma   90.00
#
_symmetry.space_group_name_H-M   'P 1'
#
loop_
_entity.id
_entity.type
_entity.pdbx_description
1 polymer ?
#
loop_
_entity_poly.entity_id
_entity_poly.type
_entity_poly.pdbx_seq_one_letter_code
_entity_poly.pdbx_strand_id
1 'polypeptide(L)'
;AIALICSFLAYKFVLPSFDYARKKYGYVPRFVQNAIMSNLQWRLTERTVPTVINEEELEQYKKSLLLAIKQIDDDIIMKQRHCSPDVRIYMLSKKHDADSFVTRECEDIILGFDSYTNSRLSTSSFSLDFVSVTEDKVLLSARKTFLTPVGNVSGGFIKLGDKKIDATGVSYMEHTLFLGESASRDLVLSFEIPREALSNENELKFYCICDDIIVQNANLSFGPFFPIEKKYKNSYFLDDGLLFEKGADCLLISKKRNARKNERRLTREIWKSNKLGERKAVLARALARIYKFFHRKPIWLISDRVNKSGDNGEAFFRHLKKIKFKGAKYYYAISKCPSYY
;
A
#
# COMPACT_ATOMS: atom_id res chain seq x y z
N ALA A 1 -24.58 -2.96 21.26
CA ALA A 1 -23.65 -3.63 22.21
C ALA A 1 -22.20 -3.16 21.99
N ILE A 2 -21.65 -3.17 20.76
CA ILE A 2 -20.26 -2.80 20.47
C ILE A 2 -20.00 -1.31 20.74
N ALA A 3 -20.89 -0.41 20.36
CA ALA A 3 -20.78 1.02 20.60
C ALA A 3 -20.79 1.40 22.08
N LEU A 4 -21.70 0.82 22.84
CA LEU A 4 -21.73 0.96 24.31
C LEU A 4 -20.43 0.46 24.95
N ILE A 5 -19.86 -0.65 24.47
CA ILE A 5 -18.58 -1.18 24.92
C ILE A 5 -17.43 -0.24 24.56
N CYS A 6 -17.45 0.43 23.42
CA CYS A 6 -16.40 1.34 23.00
C CYS A 6 -16.37 2.65 23.81
N SER A 7 -17.50 3.34 23.95
CA SER A 7 -17.60 4.55 24.78
C SER A 7 -17.38 4.22 26.27
N PHE A 8 -17.91 3.09 26.72
CA PHE A 8 -17.76 2.61 28.09
C PHE A 8 -16.30 2.29 28.46
N LEU A 9 -15.53 1.66 27.55
CA LEU A 9 -14.13 1.33 27.79
C LEU A 9 -13.22 2.56 27.87
N ALA A 10 -13.35 3.52 26.98
CA ALA A 10 -12.50 4.71 26.99
C ALA A 10 -12.76 5.56 28.24
N TYR A 11 -14.02 5.84 28.54
CA TYR A 11 -14.38 6.74 29.63
C TYR A 11 -14.40 6.05 31.01
N LYS A 12 -14.93 4.83 31.11
CA LYS A 12 -15.09 4.15 32.40
C LYS A 12 -13.96 3.22 32.82
N PHE A 13 -13.06 2.90 31.88
CA PHE A 13 -11.93 2.03 32.19
C PHE A 13 -10.59 2.72 31.96
N VAL A 14 -10.34 3.29 30.78
CA VAL A 14 -9.01 3.81 30.43
C VAL A 14 -8.61 5.00 31.28
N LEU A 15 -9.44 6.05 31.31
CA LEU A 15 -9.14 7.26 32.08
C LEU A 15 -9.09 6.99 33.62
N PRO A 16 -10.07 6.27 34.22
CA PRO A 16 -9.96 5.89 35.62
C PRO A 16 -8.75 5.02 35.97
N SER A 17 -8.27 4.19 35.03
CA SER A 17 -7.05 3.40 35.24
C SER A 17 -5.80 4.27 35.36
N PHE A 18 -5.70 5.33 34.54
CA PHE A 18 -4.64 6.32 34.69
C PHE A 18 -4.72 7.06 36.02
N ASP A 19 -5.92 7.49 36.42
CA ASP A 19 -6.11 8.20 37.69
C ASP A 19 -5.80 7.31 38.90
N TYR A 20 -6.23 6.06 38.84
CA TYR A 20 -5.87 5.08 39.88
C TYR A 20 -4.35 4.86 39.94
N ALA A 21 -3.70 4.71 38.79
CA ALA A 21 -2.25 4.53 38.73
C ALA A 21 -1.51 5.74 39.34
N ARG A 22 -1.93 6.99 39.04
CA ARG A 22 -1.35 8.20 39.62
C ARG A 22 -1.56 8.27 41.13
N LYS A 23 -2.77 7.97 41.63
CA LYS A 23 -3.05 7.95 43.05
C LYS A 23 -2.20 6.92 43.78
N LYS A 24 -1.97 5.77 43.19
CA LYS A 24 -1.24 4.65 43.80
C LYS A 24 0.28 4.79 43.72
N TYR A 25 0.80 5.26 42.57
CA TYR A 25 2.24 5.24 42.26
C TYR A 25 2.86 6.65 42.17
N GLY A 26 2.06 7.71 42.18
CA GLY A 26 2.51 9.09 41.91
C GLY A 26 2.69 9.42 40.43
N TYR A 27 2.68 8.41 39.57
CA TYR A 27 2.83 8.52 38.11
C TYR A 27 2.07 7.38 37.40
N VAL A 28 2.00 7.39 36.09
CA VAL A 28 1.43 6.29 35.28
C VAL A 28 2.55 5.32 34.88
N PRO A 29 2.63 4.12 35.47
CA PRO A 29 3.67 3.15 35.14
C PRO A 29 3.60 2.70 33.66
N ARG A 30 4.75 2.44 33.06
CA ARG A 30 4.85 2.05 31.64
C ARG A 30 4.04 0.80 31.29
N PHE A 31 3.91 -0.16 32.21
CA PHE A 31 3.10 -1.36 31.96
C PHE A 31 1.60 -1.02 31.82
N VAL A 32 1.09 -0.03 32.57
CA VAL A 32 -0.29 0.46 32.45
C VAL A 32 -0.49 1.13 31.09
N GLN A 33 0.44 2.01 30.71
CA GLN A 33 0.42 2.68 29.42
C GLN A 33 0.44 1.67 28.25
N ASN A 34 1.31 0.65 28.32
CA ASN A 34 1.39 -0.41 27.30
C ASN A 34 0.10 -1.23 27.21
N ALA A 35 -0.50 -1.60 28.36
CA ALA A 35 -1.76 -2.34 28.39
C ALA A 35 -2.91 -1.53 27.76
N ILE A 36 -2.99 -0.24 28.08
CA ILE A 36 -3.99 0.67 27.51
C ILE A 36 -3.74 0.88 26.03
N MET A 37 -2.49 1.14 25.62
CA MET A 37 -2.13 1.33 24.21
C MET A 37 -2.46 0.10 23.38
N SER A 38 -2.23 -1.10 23.90
CA SER A 38 -2.60 -2.35 23.25
C SER A 38 -4.11 -2.47 22.96
N ASN A 39 -4.95 -1.86 23.76
CA ASN A 39 -6.39 -1.77 23.53
C ASN A 39 -6.75 -0.63 22.57
N LEU A 40 -6.13 0.55 22.73
CA LEU A 40 -6.45 1.73 21.91
C LEU A 40 -6.17 1.51 20.42
N GLN A 41 -5.10 0.80 20.07
CA GLN A 41 -4.75 0.52 18.66
C GLN A 41 -5.90 -0.08 17.84
N TRP A 42 -6.70 -0.96 18.43
CA TRP A 42 -7.86 -1.56 17.76
C TRP A 42 -9.03 -0.59 17.63
N ARG A 43 -9.17 0.32 18.59
CA ARG A 43 -10.25 1.31 18.62
C ARG A 43 -10.04 2.43 17.62
N LEU A 44 -8.79 2.81 17.38
CA LEU A 44 -8.42 3.85 16.43
C LEU A 44 -8.69 3.44 14.98
N THR A 45 -8.69 2.15 14.70
CA THR A 45 -8.93 1.61 13.34
C THR A 45 -10.37 1.10 13.14
N GLU A 46 -11.24 1.20 14.16
CA GLU A 46 -12.62 0.74 14.09
C GLU A 46 -13.46 1.70 13.24
N ARG A 47 -14.04 1.21 12.16
CA ARG A 47 -14.81 1.98 11.18
C ARG A 47 -16.32 1.97 11.44
N THR A 48 -16.79 1.03 12.27
CA THR A 48 -18.23 0.81 12.48
C THR A 48 -18.80 1.67 13.60
N VAL A 49 -17.96 2.25 14.45
CA VAL A 49 -18.42 3.05 15.60
C VAL A 49 -19.31 4.23 15.18
N PRO A 50 -18.98 5.03 14.14
CA PRO A 50 -19.82 6.14 13.72
C PRO A 50 -21.23 5.76 13.26
N THR A 51 -21.45 4.48 12.96
CA THR A 51 -22.76 3.98 12.48
C THR A 51 -23.70 3.54 13.60
N VAL A 52 -23.22 3.45 14.84
CA VAL A 52 -23.94 2.86 15.98
C VAL A 52 -24.09 3.78 17.17
N ILE A 53 -23.45 4.92 17.20
CA ILE A 53 -23.58 5.95 18.25
C ILE A 53 -24.02 7.28 17.63
N ASN A 54 -24.70 8.12 18.41
CA ASN A 54 -25.08 9.46 17.96
C ASN A 54 -23.88 10.42 17.93
N GLU A 55 -24.05 11.60 17.34
CA GLU A 55 -22.96 12.57 17.17
C GLU A 55 -22.38 13.07 18.49
N GLU A 56 -23.20 13.29 19.51
CA GLU A 56 -22.75 13.75 20.82
C GLU A 56 -21.90 12.69 21.52
N GLU A 57 -22.37 11.44 21.51
CA GLU A 57 -21.62 10.29 22.05
C GLU A 57 -20.31 10.07 21.28
N LEU A 58 -20.31 10.29 19.95
CA LEU A 58 -19.14 10.18 19.11
C LEU A 58 -18.08 11.23 19.48
N GLU A 59 -18.50 12.48 19.66
CA GLU A 59 -17.59 13.56 20.07
C GLU A 59 -17.04 13.34 21.48
N GLN A 60 -17.86 12.87 22.42
CA GLN A 60 -17.40 12.52 23.75
C GLN A 60 -16.40 11.36 23.72
N TYR A 61 -16.64 10.36 22.88
CA TYR A 61 -15.73 9.25 22.67
C TYR A 61 -14.39 9.70 22.11
N LYS A 62 -14.39 10.54 21.06
CA LYS A 62 -13.18 11.13 20.47
C LYS A 62 -12.36 11.89 21.52
N LYS A 63 -13.01 12.77 22.30
CA LYS A 63 -12.36 13.52 23.38
C LYS A 63 -11.70 12.60 24.41
N SER A 64 -12.40 11.54 24.82
CA SER A 64 -11.87 10.57 25.79
C SER A 64 -10.65 9.82 25.27
N LEU A 65 -10.66 9.42 23.99
CA LEU A 65 -9.51 8.76 23.36
C LEU A 65 -8.32 9.70 23.23
N LEU A 66 -8.53 10.95 22.83
CA LEU A 66 -7.46 11.96 22.77
C LEU A 66 -6.85 12.23 24.15
N LEU A 67 -7.67 12.33 25.20
CA LEU A 67 -7.19 12.46 26.57
C LEU A 67 -6.37 11.25 27.01
N ALA A 68 -6.75 10.05 26.59
CA ALA A 68 -5.98 8.84 26.85
C ALA A 68 -4.63 8.83 26.12
N ILE A 69 -4.60 9.19 24.84
CA ILE A 69 -3.38 9.30 24.02
C ILE A 69 -2.40 10.30 24.64
N LYS A 70 -2.88 11.45 25.12
CA LYS A 70 -2.04 12.47 25.77
C LYS A 70 -1.33 11.98 27.02
N GLN A 71 -1.81 10.92 27.66
CA GLN A 71 -1.22 10.34 28.88
C GLN A 71 -0.24 9.19 28.62
N ILE A 72 -0.06 8.78 27.38
CA ILE A 72 0.84 7.70 26.98
C ILE A 72 2.15 8.31 26.47
N ASP A 73 3.29 7.79 26.91
CA ASP A 73 4.60 8.26 26.47
C ASP A 73 4.80 7.99 24.97
N ASP A 74 5.50 8.89 24.27
CA ASP A 74 5.68 8.83 22.82
C ASP A 74 6.38 7.56 22.37
N ASP A 75 7.38 7.11 23.13
CA ASP A 75 8.11 5.90 22.81
C ASP A 75 7.24 4.63 22.93
N ILE A 76 6.22 4.64 23.77
CA ILE A 76 5.23 3.57 23.88
C ILE A 76 4.34 3.54 22.64
N ILE A 77 3.90 4.70 22.16
CA ILE A 77 3.15 4.81 20.90
C ILE A 77 3.99 4.29 19.73
N MET A 78 5.25 4.73 19.63
CA MET A 78 6.15 4.37 18.56
C MET A 78 6.54 2.89 18.52
N LYS A 79 6.61 2.24 19.67
CA LYS A 79 6.98 0.82 19.80
C LYS A 79 5.83 -0.15 19.51
N GLN A 80 4.61 0.34 19.30
CA GLN A 80 3.46 -0.53 19.04
C GLN A 80 3.57 -1.21 17.66
N ARG A 81 3.85 -2.51 17.69
CA ARG A 81 4.09 -3.34 16.49
C ARG A 81 2.83 -3.57 15.64
N HIS A 82 1.65 -3.52 16.26
CA HIS A 82 0.37 -3.76 15.58
C HIS A 82 -0.28 -2.48 15.02
N CYS A 83 0.28 -1.30 15.33
CA CYS A 83 -0.10 -0.06 14.69
C CYS A 83 0.75 0.17 13.43
N SER A 84 0.10 0.49 12.34
CA SER A 84 0.80 0.97 11.14
C SER A 84 1.54 2.30 11.42
N PRO A 85 2.59 2.63 10.69
CA PRO A 85 3.33 3.89 10.88
C PRO A 85 2.44 5.12 10.82
N ASP A 86 1.46 5.16 9.92
CA ASP A 86 0.49 6.24 9.75
C ASP A 86 -0.39 6.43 11.00
N VAL A 87 -0.87 5.35 11.61
CA VAL A 87 -1.63 5.41 12.87
C VAL A 87 -0.78 5.98 14.01
N ARG A 88 0.48 5.56 14.11
CA ARG A 88 1.40 6.07 15.15
C ARG A 88 1.66 7.56 15.00
N ILE A 89 1.95 7.99 13.77
CA ILE A 89 2.17 9.40 13.45
C ILE A 89 0.90 10.22 13.68
N TYR A 90 -0.27 9.70 13.29
CA TYR A 90 -1.55 10.34 13.59
C TYR A 90 -1.74 10.55 15.09
N MET A 91 -1.51 9.52 15.91
CA MET A 91 -1.62 9.65 17.37
C MET A 91 -0.67 10.72 17.93
N LEU A 92 0.57 10.77 17.46
CA LEU A 92 1.55 11.77 17.89
C LEU A 92 1.16 13.18 17.44
N SER A 93 0.65 13.35 16.21
CA SER A 93 0.17 14.65 15.73
C SER A 93 -1.05 15.17 16.48
N LYS A 94 -1.90 14.27 17.01
CA LYS A 94 -3.03 14.64 17.90
C LYS A 94 -2.62 14.88 19.34
N LYS A 95 -1.51 14.30 19.79
CA LYS A 95 -0.94 14.50 21.13
C LYS A 95 -0.18 15.81 21.22
N HIS A 96 0.59 16.13 20.19
CA HIS A 96 1.40 17.32 20.04
C HIS A 96 0.75 18.30 19.05
N ASP A 97 1.27 19.49 18.95
CA ASP A 97 0.82 20.44 17.96
C ASP A 97 1.24 19.96 16.55
N ALA A 98 0.28 19.89 15.64
CA ALA A 98 0.51 19.41 14.28
C ALA A 98 1.55 20.26 13.51
N ASP A 99 1.58 21.57 13.75
CA ASP A 99 2.51 22.49 13.09
C ASP A 99 3.96 22.28 13.54
N SER A 100 4.16 21.85 14.79
CA SER A 100 5.49 21.47 15.29
C SER A 100 5.97 20.10 14.79
N PHE A 101 5.06 19.32 14.20
CA PHE A 101 5.33 17.96 13.72
C PHE A 101 5.83 17.89 12.28
N VAL A 102 5.70 18.96 11.51
CA VAL A 102 6.02 19.03 10.09
C VAL A 102 7.12 20.09 9.86
N THR A 103 8.28 19.64 9.40
CA THR A 103 9.36 20.54 8.95
C THR A 103 9.41 20.53 7.43
N ARG A 104 9.35 21.71 6.81
CA ARG A 104 9.48 21.90 5.38
C ARG A 104 10.90 22.32 5.02
N GLU A 105 11.58 21.51 4.23
CA GLU A 105 12.87 21.80 3.62
C GLU A 105 12.69 22.18 2.15
N CYS A 106 13.73 22.71 1.50
CA CYS A 106 13.63 23.16 0.11
C CYS A 106 13.17 22.10 -0.89
N GLU A 107 13.49 20.83 -0.64
CA GLU A 107 13.22 19.72 -1.56
C GLU A 107 12.57 18.53 -0.87
N ASP A 108 12.18 18.67 0.39
CA ASP A 108 11.57 17.56 1.13
C ASP A 108 10.67 18.05 2.27
N ILE A 109 9.83 17.16 2.75
CA ILE A 109 8.98 17.35 3.93
C ILE A 109 9.32 16.27 4.94
N ILE A 110 9.70 16.71 6.13
CA ILE A 110 10.06 15.84 7.24
C ILE A 110 8.91 15.80 8.24
N LEU A 111 8.47 14.60 8.56
CA LEU A 111 7.52 14.33 9.63
C LEU A 111 8.28 13.81 10.85
N GLY A 112 8.23 14.54 11.92
CA GLY A 112 8.90 14.13 13.13
C GLY A 112 8.72 15.12 14.26
N PHE A 113 8.78 14.61 15.46
CA PHE A 113 8.76 15.38 16.70
C PHE A 113 9.98 14.95 17.52
N ASP A 114 10.88 15.90 17.77
CA ASP A 114 12.12 15.65 18.47
C ASP A 114 12.96 14.52 17.84
N SER A 115 13.47 13.61 18.65
CA SER A 115 14.28 12.47 18.19
C SER A 115 13.42 11.22 17.84
N TYR A 116 12.09 11.29 17.94
CA TYR A 116 11.25 10.09 17.91
C TYR A 116 10.77 9.66 16.52
N THR A 117 10.61 10.58 15.59
CA THR A 117 10.15 10.27 14.24
C THR A 117 10.85 11.11 13.21
N ASN A 118 11.55 10.45 12.33
CA ASN A 118 12.14 11.11 11.18
C ASN A 118 11.71 10.35 9.94
N SER A 119 10.52 10.69 9.42
CA SER A 119 10.00 10.16 8.17
C SER A 119 10.03 11.25 7.13
N ARG A 120 10.85 11.07 6.09
CA ARG A 120 10.95 12.00 4.96
C ARG A 120 9.95 11.61 3.87
N LEU A 121 9.32 12.60 3.27
CA LEU A 121 8.37 12.36 2.18
C LEU A 121 9.08 11.72 0.97
N SER A 122 10.32 12.12 0.69
CA SER A 122 11.17 11.51 -0.35
C SER A 122 11.41 10.03 -0.15
N THR A 123 11.52 9.55 1.09
CA THR A 123 11.78 8.14 1.41
C THR A 123 10.52 7.26 1.42
N SER A 124 9.33 7.85 1.50
CA SER A 124 8.09 7.09 1.37
C SER A 124 7.89 6.63 -0.08
N SER A 125 7.45 5.38 -0.28
CA SER A 125 7.38 4.78 -1.62
C SER A 125 6.25 5.34 -2.47
N PHE A 126 6.51 5.54 -3.77
CA PHE A 126 5.44 5.46 -4.77
C PHE A 126 5.10 4.00 -5.04
N SER A 127 3.81 3.66 -5.04
CA SER A 127 3.31 2.36 -5.43
C SER A 127 2.80 2.42 -6.86
N LEU A 128 3.39 1.66 -7.74
CA LEU A 128 2.86 1.49 -9.10
C LEU A 128 1.74 0.45 -9.05
N ASP A 129 0.52 0.85 -9.38
CA ASP A 129 -0.65 0.01 -9.25
C ASP A 129 -1.06 -0.64 -10.58
N PHE A 130 -0.80 0.03 -11.70
CA PHE A 130 -1.21 -0.45 -13.01
C PHE A 130 -0.24 -0.03 -14.11
N VAL A 131 -0.07 -0.88 -15.11
CA VAL A 131 0.61 -0.57 -16.38
C VAL A 131 -0.10 -1.28 -17.51
N SER A 132 -0.26 -0.60 -18.64
CA SER A 132 -0.76 -1.16 -19.90
C SER A 132 -0.06 -0.50 -21.06
N VAL A 133 0.20 -1.26 -22.11
CA VAL A 133 0.82 -0.77 -23.33
C VAL A 133 -0.21 -0.82 -24.46
N THR A 134 -0.40 0.31 -25.14
CA THR A 134 -1.20 0.41 -26.36
C THR A 134 -0.26 0.62 -27.56
N GLU A 135 -0.81 0.71 -28.76
CA GLU A 135 -0.01 0.93 -29.98
C GLU A 135 0.78 2.25 -29.93
N ASP A 136 0.20 3.29 -29.33
CA ASP A 136 0.70 4.67 -29.33
C ASP A 136 1.31 5.13 -27.99
N LYS A 137 0.92 4.49 -26.86
CA LYS A 137 1.30 4.97 -25.53
C LYS A 137 1.43 3.89 -24.48
N VAL A 138 2.13 4.21 -23.40
CA VAL A 138 2.15 3.46 -22.14
C VAL A 138 1.27 4.19 -21.13
N LEU A 139 0.27 3.49 -20.62
CA LEU A 139 -0.59 3.94 -19.53
C LEU A 139 -0.01 3.45 -18.20
N LEU A 140 0.17 4.35 -17.25
CA LEU A 140 0.72 4.02 -15.94
C LEU A 140 -0.12 4.68 -14.84
N SER A 141 -0.43 3.92 -13.79
CA SER A 141 -1.02 4.46 -12.57
C SER A 141 -0.08 4.27 -11.40
N ALA A 142 0.13 5.33 -10.66
CA ALA A 142 0.99 5.36 -9.49
C ALA A 142 0.24 5.97 -8.31
N ARG A 143 0.49 5.46 -7.12
CA ARG A 143 -0.13 5.91 -5.89
C ARG A 143 0.92 6.25 -4.85
N LYS A 144 0.70 7.34 -4.13
CA LYS A 144 1.49 7.73 -2.98
C LYS A 144 0.60 8.06 -1.79
N THR A 145 0.89 7.41 -0.67
CA THR A 145 0.19 7.69 0.58
C THR A 145 0.83 8.87 1.29
N PHE A 146 0.02 9.83 1.65
CA PHE A 146 0.39 11.01 2.43
C PHE A 146 -0.27 10.95 3.80
N LEU A 147 0.46 11.38 4.80
CA LEU A 147 -0.10 11.57 6.13
C LEU A 147 -0.81 12.92 6.20
N THR A 148 -1.94 12.98 6.88
CA THR A 148 -2.77 14.19 6.97
C THR A 148 -1.99 15.45 7.38
N PRO A 149 -1.01 15.42 8.31
CA PRO A 149 -0.24 16.59 8.68
C PRO A 149 0.65 17.17 7.58
N VAL A 150 0.94 16.42 6.50
CA VAL A 150 1.89 16.86 5.45
C VAL A 150 1.43 18.15 4.75
N GLY A 151 0.13 18.41 4.70
CA GLY A 151 -0.42 19.57 4.02
C GLY A 151 -1.10 19.23 2.70
N ASN A 152 -1.21 20.20 1.81
CA ASN A 152 -1.92 20.05 0.55
C ASN A 152 -0.99 19.45 -0.52
N VAL A 153 -1.33 18.26 -0.97
CA VAL A 153 -0.65 17.61 -2.10
C VAL A 153 -1.44 17.92 -3.36
N SER A 154 -0.85 18.69 -4.27
CA SER A 154 -1.55 19.19 -5.46
C SER A 154 -1.43 18.27 -6.68
N GLY A 155 -0.46 17.35 -6.70
CA GLY A 155 -0.27 16.46 -7.83
C GLY A 155 1.12 15.85 -7.91
N GLY A 156 1.54 15.49 -9.13
CA GLY A 156 2.87 14.95 -9.38
C GLY A 156 3.16 14.81 -10.88
N PHE A 157 4.39 14.46 -11.18
CA PHE A 157 4.87 14.23 -12.53
C PHE A 157 5.93 13.13 -12.55
N ILE A 158 6.25 12.65 -13.72
CA ILE A 158 7.40 11.77 -13.94
C ILE A 158 8.45 12.49 -14.78
N LYS A 159 9.73 12.15 -14.58
CA LYS A 159 10.80 12.50 -15.51
C LYS A 159 11.24 11.28 -16.30
N LEU A 160 11.33 11.45 -17.60
CA LEU A 160 11.87 10.53 -18.57
C LEU A 160 13.18 11.13 -19.10
N GLY A 161 14.33 10.79 -18.48
CA GLY A 161 15.53 11.59 -18.61
C GLY A 161 15.29 13.03 -18.15
N ASP A 162 15.53 13.99 -19.04
CA ASP A 162 15.27 15.42 -18.75
C ASP A 162 13.84 15.86 -19.07
N LYS A 163 13.06 15.04 -19.76
CA LYS A 163 11.69 15.38 -20.16
C LYS A 163 10.72 15.18 -19.00
N LYS A 164 10.03 16.25 -18.63
CA LYS A 164 8.91 16.21 -17.68
C LYS A 164 7.64 15.74 -18.38
N ILE A 165 6.90 14.82 -17.75
CA ILE A 165 5.58 14.35 -18.17
C ILE A 165 4.64 14.53 -16.98
N ASP A 166 3.70 15.46 -17.11
CA ASP A 166 2.72 15.73 -16.05
C ASP A 166 1.67 14.62 -16.00
N ALA A 167 1.06 14.43 -14.83
CA ALA A 167 -0.04 13.49 -14.69
C ALA A 167 -1.25 13.95 -15.50
N THR A 168 -1.84 13.04 -16.26
CA THR A 168 -3.07 13.28 -17.04
C THR A 168 -4.33 13.15 -16.19
N GLY A 169 -4.23 12.47 -15.05
CA GLY A 169 -5.30 12.33 -14.06
C GLY A 169 -4.75 12.39 -12.65
N VAL A 170 -5.44 13.13 -11.80
CA VAL A 170 -5.13 13.26 -10.36
C VAL A 170 -6.40 12.97 -9.59
N SER A 171 -6.34 12.02 -8.67
CA SER A 171 -7.45 11.73 -7.77
C SER A 171 -6.93 11.43 -6.36
N TYR A 172 -7.82 11.55 -5.37
CA TYR A 172 -7.49 11.35 -3.98
C TYR A 172 -8.40 10.29 -3.37
N MET A 173 -7.82 9.43 -2.53
CA MET A 173 -8.57 8.48 -1.72
C MET A 173 -8.21 8.71 -0.25
N GLU A 174 -9.21 8.95 0.57
CA GLU A 174 -9.00 9.13 1.99
C GLU A 174 -9.05 7.80 2.73
N HIS A 175 -8.10 7.58 3.61
CA HIS A 175 -8.11 6.49 4.56
C HIS A 175 -8.69 6.99 5.88
N THR A 176 -9.91 6.55 6.18
CA THR A 176 -10.56 6.85 7.44
C THR A 176 -9.94 5.98 8.52
N LEU A 177 -9.34 6.60 9.51
CA LEU A 177 -8.82 5.94 10.69
C LEU A 177 -9.71 6.27 11.90
N PHE A 178 -9.46 7.25 12.63
CA PHE A 178 -10.08 7.53 13.90
C PHE A 178 -11.51 8.11 13.72
N LEU A 179 -12.55 7.25 13.87
CA LEU A 179 -13.96 7.68 13.99
C LEU A 179 -14.44 8.64 12.89
N GLY A 180 -14.05 8.37 11.65
CA GLY A 180 -14.39 9.21 10.51
C GLY A 180 -13.34 10.26 10.14
N GLU A 181 -12.32 10.50 10.98
CA GLU A 181 -11.21 11.37 10.61
C GLU A 181 -10.20 10.64 9.72
N SER A 182 -9.72 11.31 8.68
CA SER A 182 -8.69 10.79 7.81
C SER A 182 -7.31 11.06 8.41
N ALA A 183 -6.53 10.00 8.66
CA ALA A 183 -5.14 10.14 9.10
C ALA A 183 -4.16 10.12 7.94
N SER A 184 -4.56 9.56 6.81
CA SER A 184 -3.78 9.54 5.58
C SER A 184 -4.69 9.58 4.37
N ARG A 185 -4.16 10.07 3.27
CA ARG A 185 -4.83 10.06 1.97
C ARG A 185 -3.87 9.54 0.90
N ASP A 186 -4.39 8.83 -0.07
CA ASP A 186 -3.65 8.41 -1.26
C ASP A 186 -3.84 9.44 -2.37
N LEU A 187 -2.74 9.90 -2.93
CA LEU A 187 -2.69 10.56 -4.21
C LEU A 187 -2.55 9.48 -5.29
N VAL A 188 -3.50 9.40 -6.19
CA VAL A 188 -3.45 8.51 -7.35
C VAL A 188 -3.20 9.35 -8.59
N LEU A 189 -2.11 9.05 -9.27
CA LEU A 189 -1.66 9.73 -10.47
C LEU A 189 -1.77 8.78 -11.67
N SER A 190 -2.34 9.25 -12.76
CA SER A 190 -2.36 8.57 -14.04
C SER A 190 -1.45 9.28 -15.02
N PHE A 191 -0.68 8.51 -15.80
CA PHE A 191 0.25 9.03 -16.79
C PHE A 191 0.00 8.38 -18.14
N GLU A 192 0.15 9.16 -19.20
CA GLU A 192 0.18 8.70 -20.58
C GLU A 192 1.53 9.07 -21.17
N ILE A 193 2.33 8.06 -21.49
CA ILE A 193 3.69 8.24 -22.02
C ILE A 193 3.65 7.86 -23.49
N PRO A 194 3.82 8.81 -24.44
CA PRO A 194 3.88 8.48 -25.85
C PRO A 194 5.03 7.49 -26.15
N ARG A 195 4.75 6.43 -26.91
CA ARG A 195 5.78 5.44 -27.24
C ARG A 195 6.93 6.02 -28.06
N GLU A 196 6.67 7.04 -28.84
CA GLU A 196 7.69 7.79 -29.59
C GLU A 196 8.68 8.52 -28.68
N ALA A 197 8.25 8.89 -27.47
CA ALA A 197 9.12 9.50 -26.48
C ALA A 197 10.10 8.51 -25.81
N LEU A 198 9.86 7.20 -25.99
CA LEU A 198 10.69 6.16 -25.42
C LEU A 198 11.89 5.86 -26.32
N SER A 199 13.09 6.04 -25.77
CA SER A 199 14.35 5.59 -26.34
C SER A 199 14.57 4.07 -26.11
N ASN A 200 15.77 3.57 -26.38
CA ASN A 200 16.07 2.16 -26.17
C ASN A 200 16.10 1.75 -24.70
N GLU A 201 16.51 2.66 -23.81
CA GLU A 201 16.53 2.50 -22.37
C GLU A 201 16.06 3.81 -21.73
N ASN A 202 15.12 3.72 -20.80
CA ASN A 202 14.47 4.87 -20.19
C ASN A 202 14.37 4.63 -18.68
N GLU A 203 14.68 5.68 -17.93
CA GLU A 203 14.47 5.73 -16.48
C GLU A 203 13.31 6.68 -16.18
N LEU A 204 12.26 6.15 -15.53
CA LEU A 204 11.14 6.95 -15.06
C LEU A 204 11.30 7.21 -13.58
N LYS A 205 11.53 8.45 -13.22
CA LYS A 205 11.61 8.94 -11.84
C LYS A 205 10.31 9.66 -11.48
N PHE A 206 9.83 9.44 -10.25
CA PHE A 206 8.54 9.92 -9.79
C PHE A 206 8.71 11.10 -8.84
N TYR A 207 7.89 12.12 -9.03
CA TYR A 207 7.89 13.35 -8.25
C TYR A 207 6.46 13.63 -7.77
N CYS A 208 6.33 14.10 -6.53
CA CYS A 208 5.09 14.67 -6.02
C CYS A 208 5.26 16.16 -5.73
N ILE A 209 4.17 16.88 -5.79
CA ILE A 209 4.08 18.31 -5.49
C ILE A 209 3.23 18.43 -4.23
N CYS A 210 3.85 18.98 -3.17
CA CYS A 210 3.17 19.19 -1.91
C CYS A 210 3.34 20.66 -1.53
N ASP A 211 2.24 21.42 -1.50
CA ASP A 211 2.27 22.88 -1.54
C ASP A 211 3.14 23.33 -2.73
N ASP A 212 4.19 24.11 -2.50
CA ASP A 212 5.14 24.56 -3.54
C ASP A 212 6.43 23.72 -3.60
N ILE A 213 6.51 22.64 -2.81
CA ILE A 213 7.70 21.80 -2.71
C ILE A 213 7.60 20.62 -3.67
N ILE A 214 8.60 20.47 -4.53
CA ILE A 214 8.73 19.33 -5.44
C ILE A 214 9.63 18.28 -4.78
N VAL A 215 9.06 17.13 -4.45
CA VAL A 215 9.78 16.05 -3.80
C VAL A 215 10.04 14.90 -4.75
N GLN A 216 11.33 14.63 -5.01
CA GLN A 216 11.73 13.41 -5.73
C GLN A 216 11.57 12.20 -4.83
N ASN A 217 10.98 11.15 -5.35
CA ASN A 217 10.84 9.89 -4.62
C ASN A 217 12.04 8.98 -4.81
N ALA A 218 12.68 8.62 -3.71
CA ALA A 218 13.81 7.70 -3.69
C ALA A 218 13.41 6.21 -3.70
N ASN A 219 12.14 5.89 -3.44
CA ASN A 219 11.67 4.52 -3.33
C ASN A 219 10.47 4.25 -4.23
N LEU A 220 10.54 3.13 -4.94
CA LEU A 220 9.46 2.62 -5.77
C LEU A 220 8.99 1.26 -5.25
N SER A 221 7.69 1.10 -5.09
CA SER A 221 7.04 -0.17 -4.77
C SER A 221 6.04 -0.55 -5.86
N PHE A 222 5.59 -1.79 -5.87
CA PHE A 222 4.60 -2.28 -6.82
C PHE A 222 3.34 -2.70 -6.09
N GLY A 223 2.20 -2.24 -6.55
CA GLY A 223 0.88 -2.61 -6.06
C GLY A 223 0.53 -4.07 -6.37
N PRO A 224 -0.57 -4.58 -5.82
CA PRO A 224 -0.98 -5.98 -6.02
C PRO A 224 -1.37 -6.30 -7.48
N PHE A 225 -1.73 -5.29 -8.25
CA PHE A 225 -2.13 -5.44 -9.66
C PHE A 225 -1.01 -5.11 -10.64
N PHE A 226 0.15 -4.67 -10.15
CA PHE A 226 1.29 -4.42 -11.02
C PHE A 226 2.00 -5.74 -11.33
N PRO A 227 2.32 -6.02 -12.60
CA PRO A 227 2.78 -7.35 -13.01
C PRO A 227 4.23 -7.70 -12.62
N ILE A 228 4.93 -6.82 -11.90
CA ILE A 228 6.28 -7.07 -11.35
C ILE A 228 6.17 -7.62 -9.93
N GLU A 229 6.74 -8.80 -9.69
CA GLU A 229 6.75 -9.43 -8.37
C GLU A 229 7.75 -8.76 -7.42
N LYS A 230 7.24 -8.29 -6.27
CA LYS A 230 8.05 -7.56 -5.27
C LYS A 230 9.19 -8.41 -4.67
N LYS A 231 8.98 -9.70 -4.56
CA LYS A 231 9.86 -10.64 -3.88
C LYS A 231 11.21 -10.80 -4.56
N TYR A 232 11.24 -10.67 -5.90
CA TYR A 232 12.42 -10.95 -6.69
C TYR A 232 13.01 -9.67 -7.27
N LYS A 233 14.31 -9.46 -7.01
CA LYS A 233 15.05 -8.28 -7.49
C LYS A 233 15.06 -8.21 -9.02
N ASN A 234 15.15 -9.37 -9.70
CA ASN A 234 15.21 -9.46 -11.15
C ASN A 234 13.83 -9.74 -11.77
N SER A 235 12.73 -9.45 -11.05
CA SER A 235 11.39 -9.54 -11.61
C SER A 235 11.20 -8.49 -12.70
N TYR A 236 10.52 -8.89 -13.76
CA TYR A 236 10.26 -8.04 -14.91
C TYR A 236 8.89 -8.33 -15.50
N PHE A 237 8.39 -7.40 -16.26
CA PHE A 237 7.18 -7.52 -17.05
C PHE A 237 7.47 -7.19 -18.52
N LEU A 238 6.87 -7.92 -19.43
CA LEU A 238 7.03 -7.73 -20.86
C LEU A 238 5.66 -7.58 -21.50
N ASP A 239 5.42 -6.44 -22.12
CA ASP A 239 4.19 -6.17 -22.84
C ASP A 239 4.48 -5.40 -24.14
N ASP A 240 3.86 -5.82 -25.21
CA ASP A 240 3.95 -5.25 -26.56
C ASP A 240 5.35 -4.73 -26.95
N GLY A 241 6.37 -5.56 -26.72
CA GLY A 241 7.76 -5.27 -27.09
C GLY A 241 8.52 -4.37 -26.14
N LEU A 242 7.89 -3.89 -25.05
CA LEU A 242 8.53 -3.15 -23.97
C LEU A 242 8.79 -4.05 -22.78
N LEU A 243 9.95 -3.88 -22.18
CA LEU A 243 10.38 -4.57 -20.98
C LEU A 243 10.42 -3.59 -19.82
N PHE A 244 9.72 -3.91 -18.75
CA PHE A 244 9.63 -3.13 -17.53
C PHE A 244 10.42 -3.84 -16.41
N GLU A 245 11.29 -3.10 -15.74
CA GLU A 245 12.13 -3.61 -14.64
C GLU A 245 12.17 -2.60 -13.49
N LYS A 246 12.41 -3.09 -12.29
CA LYS A 246 12.66 -2.24 -11.13
C LYS A 246 14.10 -1.73 -11.17
N GLY A 247 14.28 -0.42 -11.22
CA GLY A 247 15.55 0.26 -10.92
C GLY A 247 15.76 0.44 -9.42
N ALA A 248 16.74 1.23 -9.03
CA ALA A 248 17.00 1.57 -7.63
C ALA A 248 15.89 2.48 -7.07
N ASP A 249 15.63 3.57 -7.75
CA ASP A 249 14.67 4.64 -7.41
C ASP A 249 13.72 4.98 -8.58
N CYS A 250 13.68 4.14 -9.60
CA CYS A 250 12.99 4.39 -10.87
C CYS A 250 12.33 3.12 -11.43
N LEU A 251 11.43 3.31 -12.39
CA LEU A 251 10.97 2.26 -13.28
C LEU A 251 11.81 2.32 -14.56
N LEU A 252 12.45 1.20 -14.90
CA LEU A 252 13.19 1.06 -16.16
C LEU A 252 12.26 0.54 -17.23
N ILE A 253 12.26 1.21 -18.39
CA ILE A 253 11.54 0.75 -19.59
C ILE A 253 12.54 0.61 -20.71
N SER A 254 12.63 -0.58 -21.30
CA SER A 254 13.54 -0.83 -22.44
C SER A 254 12.86 -1.64 -23.55
N LYS A 255 13.36 -1.48 -24.77
CA LYS A 255 12.95 -2.33 -25.88
C LYS A 255 13.48 -3.74 -25.67
N LYS A 256 12.73 -4.76 -26.08
CA LYS A 256 12.83 -6.23 -25.82
C LYS A 256 14.24 -6.88 -25.83
N ARG A 257 15.31 -6.17 -26.14
CA ARG A 257 16.67 -6.72 -26.32
C ARG A 257 17.18 -7.58 -25.14
N ASN A 258 16.76 -7.31 -23.91
CA ASN A 258 17.31 -7.95 -22.71
C ASN A 258 16.39 -8.99 -22.04
N ALA A 259 15.20 -9.27 -22.59
CA ALA A 259 14.23 -10.17 -21.95
C ALA A 259 14.78 -11.56 -21.62
N ARG A 260 15.62 -12.15 -22.52
CA ARG A 260 16.26 -13.46 -22.28
C ARG A 260 17.29 -13.41 -21.14
N LYS A 261 18.03 -12.30 -21.03
CA LYS A 261 19.02 -12.11 -19.94
C LYS A 261 18.33 -11.99 -18.60
N ASN A 262 17.27 -11.24 -18.52
CA ASN A 262 16.48 -11.06 -17.32
C ASN A 262 15.76 -12.32 -16.88
N GLU A 263 15.22 -13.07 -17.81
CA GLU A 263 14.64 -14.38 -17.53
C GLU A 263 15.67 -15.35 -16.90
N ARG A 264 16.89 -15.37 -17.42
CA ARG A 264 17.97 -16.20 -16.84
C ARG A 264 18.33 -15.74 -15.43
N ARG A 265 18.38 -14.41 -15.18
CA ARG A 265 18.65 -13.84 -13.86
C ARG A 265 17.55 -14.18 -12.85
N LEU A 266 16.30 -13.96 -13.24
CA LEU A 266 15.13 -14.29 -12.40
C LEU A 266 15.07 -15.80 -12.11
N THR A 267 15.27 -16.65 -13.11
CA THR A 267 15.28 -18.10 -12.93
C THR A 267 16.36 -18.53 -11.95
N ARG A 268 17.58 -17.97 -12.04
CA ARG A 268 18.67 -18.26 -11.10
C ARG A 268 18.34 -17.78 -9.68
N GLU A 269 17.72 -16.59 -9.55
CA GLU A 269 17.31 -16.04 -8.26
C GLU A 269 16.27 -16.93 -7.58
N ILE A 270 15.23 -17.32 -8.30
CA ILE A 270 14.19 -18.24 -7.81
C ILE A 270 14.79 -19.59 -7.41
N TRP A 271 15.69 -20.12 -8.23
CA TRP A 271 16.33 -21.42 -7.94
C TRP A 271 17.20 -21.38 -6.68
N LYS A 272 17.90 -20.26 -6.44
CA LYS A 272 18.74 -20.06 -5.25
C LYS A 272 17.96 -19.87 -3.95
N SER A 273 16.67 -19.58 -4.00
CA SER A 273 15.85 -19.34 -2.81
C SER A 273 15.69 -20.56 -1.89
N ASN A 274 16.11 -21.73 -2.34
CA ASN A 274 16.07 -23.03 -1.62
C ASN A 274 14.67 -23.49 -1.17
N LYS A 275 13.60 -22.81 -1.55
CA LYS A 275 12.23 -23.24 -1.24
C LYS A 275 11.70 -24.18 -2.30
N LEU A 276 11.26 -25.38 -1.88
CA LEU A 276 10.77 -26.42 -2.78
C LEU A 276 9.65 -25.93 -3.72
N GLY A 277 8.73 -25.11 -3.20
CA GLY A 277 7.65 -24.52 -4.00
C GLY A 277 8.16 -23.62 -5.11
N GLU A 278 9.21 -22.84 -4.87
CA GLU A 278 9.81 -21.94 -5.85
C GLU A 278 10.55 -22.69 -6.95
N ARG A 279 11.25 -23.78 -6.62
CA ARG A 279 11.86 -24.67 -7.62
C ARG A 279 10.80 -25.34 -8.51
N LYS A 280 9.69 -25.79 -7.93
CA LYS A 280 8.55 -26.31 -8.70
C LYS A 280 7.98 -25.25 -9.63
N ALA A 281 7.90 -23.98 -9.20
CA ALA A 281 7.46 -22.88 -10.05
C ALA A 281 8.38 -22.66 -11.25
N VAL A 282 9.71 -22.79 -11.11
CA VAL A 282 10.65 -22.72 -12.25
C VAL A 282 10.37 -23.82 -13.27
N LEU A 283 10.18 -25.06 -12.79
CA LEU A 283 9.82 -26.18 -13.67
C LEU A 283 8.48 -25.96 -14.38
N ALA A 284 7.47 -25.50 -13.64
CA ALA A 284 6.17 -25.17 -14.21
C ALA A 284 6.26 -24.09 -15.30
N ARG A 285 7.09 -23.05 -15.08
CA ARG A 285 7.35 -22.00 -16.08
C ARG A 285 8.01 -22.56 -17.34
N ALA A 286 8.98 -23.48 -17.20
CA ALA A 286 9.63 -24.12 -18.34
C ALA A 286 8.61 -24.96 -19.13
N LEU A 287 7.81 -25.79 -18.47
CA LEU A 287 6.77 -26.59 -19.09
C LEU A 287 5.70 -25.71 -19.76
N ALA A 288 5.29 -24.61 -19.12
CA ALA A 288 4.33 -23.68 -19.69
C ALA A 288 4.84 -23.04 -21.00
N ARG A 289 6.15 -22.80 -21.13
CA ARG A 289 6.74 -22.29 -22.37
C ARG A 289 6.70 -23.32 -23.48
N ILE A 290 7.05 -24.57 -23.17
CA ILE A 290 6.93 -25.68 -24.13
C ILE A 290 5.47 -25.81 -24.57
N TYR A 291 4.56 -25.81 -23.61
CA TYR A 291 3.12 -25.88 -23.89
C TYR A 291 2.64 -24.73 -24.78
N LYS A 292 3.08 -23.49 -24.49
CA LYS A 292 2.74 -22.30 -25.29
C LYS A 292 3.23 -22.40 -26.73
N PHE A 293 4.35 -23.07 -26.99
CA PHE A 293 4.87 -23.26 -28.34
C PHE A 293 3.89 -24.08 -29.19
N PHE A 294 3.26 -25.10 -28.60
CA PHE A 294 2.29 -25.95 -29.29
C PHE A 294 0.85 -25.42 -29.26
N HIS A 295 0.55 -24.47 -28.36
CA HIS A 295 -0.79 -23.95 -28.14
C HIS A 295 -0.82 -22.43 -28.26
N ARG A 296 -1.33 -21.95 -29.42
CA ARG A 296 -1.38 -20.52 -29.74
C ARG A 296 -2.49 -19.74 -29.04
N LYS A 297 -3.56 -20.42 -28.56
CA LYS A 297 -4.67 -19.76 -27.86
C LYS A 297 -4.26 -19.29 -26.47
N PRO A 298 -4.68 -18.09 -26.06
CA PRO A 298 -4.45 -17.62 -24.69
C PRO A 298 -5.09 -18.57 -23.67
N ILE A 299 -4.48 -18.66 -22.50
CA ILE A 299 -4.99 -19.44 -21.37
C ILE A 299 -5.40 -18.45 -20.28
N TRP A 300 -6.65 -18.52 -19.87
CA TRP A 300 -7.17 -17.76 -18.74
C TRP A 300 -7.26 -18.67 -17.51
N LEU A 301 -6.57 -18.30 -16.48
CA LEU A 301 -6.68 -18.92 -15.17
C LEU A 301 -7.57 -18.03 -14.31
N ILE A 302 -8.76 -18.53 -13.98
CA ILE A 302 -9.74 -17.83 -13.17
C ILE A 302 -9.70 -18.44 -11.78
N SER A 303 -9.69 -17.62 -10.75
CA SER A 303 -9.76 -18.09 -9.36
C SER A 303 -10.49 -17.08 -8.49
N ASP A 304 -11.18 -17.59 -7.48
CA ASP A 304 -11.64 -16.81 -6.34
C ASP A 304 -10.59 -16.83 -5.22
N ARG A 305 -10.94 -16.35 -4.03
CA ARG A 305 -10.08 -16.46 -2.86
C ARG A 305 -9.75 -17.93 -2.58
N VAL A 306 -8.54 -18.20 -2.14
CA VAL A 306 -7.97 -19.54 -1.97
C VAL A 306 -8.88 -20.52 -1.22
N ASN A 307 -9.76 -20.02 -0.33
CA ASN A 307 -10.61 -20.81 0.56
C ASN A 307 -12.13 -20.55 0.36
N LYS A 308 -12.54 -19.86 -0.71
CA LYS A 308 -13.97 -19.59 -0.98
C LYS A 308 -14.23 -19.75 -2.48
N SER A 309 -15.17 -20.61 -2.82
CA SER A 309 -15.84 -20.63 -4.12
C SER A 309 -17.16 -19.86 -4.01
N GLY A 310 -17.72 -19.44 -5.13
CA GLY A 310 -19.02 -18.78 -5.17
C GLY A 310 -18.94 -17.25 -5.25
N ASP A 311 -17.79 -16.69 -5.57
CA ASP A 311 -17.55 -15.27 -5.82
C ASP A 311 -17.55 -14.99 -7.34
N ASN A 312 -17.17 -13.77 -7.73
CA ASN A 312 -17.20 -13.28 -9.10
C ASN A 312 -16.41 -14.15 -10.11
N GLY A 313 -15.31 -14.78 -9.69
CA GLY A 313 -14.51 -15.66 -10.53
C GLY A 313 -15.27 -16.91 -10.96
N GLU A 314 -15.99 -17.56 -10.05
CA GLU A 314 -16.82 -18.72 -10.40
C GLU A 314 -17.96 -18.31 -11.32
N ALA A 315 -18.65 -17.20 -11.03
CA ALA A 315 -19.72 -16.69 -11.86
C ALA A 315 -19.23 -16.40 -13.29
N PHE A 316 -18.06 -15.76 -13.42
CA PHE A 316 -17.44 -15.50 -14.72
C PHE A 316 -17.05 -16.79 -15.45
N PHE A 317 -16.46 -17.77 -14.77
CA PHE A 317 -16.12 -19.06 -15.36
C PHE A 317 -17.36 -19.81 -15.88
N ARG A 318 -18.44 -19.83 -15.07
CA ARG A 318 -19.72 -20.40 -15.47
C ARG A 318 -20.34 -19.71 -16.68
N HIS A 319 -20.25 -18.37 -16.72
CA HIS A 319 -20.68 -17.58 -17.87
C HIS A 319 -19.92 -17.96 -19.14
N LEU A 320 -18.58 -18.03 -19.09
CA LEU A 320 -17.74 -18.45 -20.24
C LEU A 320 -18.12 -19.85 -20.74
N LYS A 321 -18.42 -20.79 -19.84
CA LYS A 321 -18.93 -22.12 -20.19
C LYS A 321 -20.28 -22.05 -20.90
N LYS A 322 -21.20 -21.25 -20.39
CA LYS A 322 -22.55 -21.08 -20.93
C LYS A 322 -22.54 -20.55 -22.35
N ILE A 323 -21.72 -19.53 -22.63
CA ILE A 323 -21.56 -18.92 -23.96
C ILE A 323 -20.64 -19.72 -24.87
N LYS A 324 -20.05 -20.83 -24.42
CA LYS A 324 -19.09 -21.67 -25.16
C LYS A 324 -17.96 -20.84 -25.77
N PHE A 325 -17.38 -19.92 -24.99
CA PHE A 325 -16.33 -18.99 -25.43
C PHE A 325 -15.13 -19.73 -26.05
N LYS A 326 -14.79 -19.41 -27.29
CA LYS A 326 -13.73 -20.09 -28.07
C LYS A 326 -12.44 -19.30 -28.19
N GLY A 327 -12.42 -18.04 -27.73
CA GLY A 327 -11.27 -17.12 -27.88
C GLY A 327 -10.05 -17.50 -27.04
N ALA A 328 -10.26 -18.22 -25.93
CA ALA A 328 -9.19 -18.67 -25.04
C ALA A 328 -9.50 -20.07 -24.49
N LYS A 329 -8.48 -20.75 -23.97
CA LYS A 329 -8.66 -21.85 -23.02
C LYS A 329 -8.82 -21.29 -21.62
N TYR A 330 -9.82 -21.70 -20.87
CA TYR A 330 -10.06 -21.18 -19.52
C TYR A 330 -10.18 -22.29 -18.51
N TYR A 331 -9.57 -22.08 -17.36
CA TYR A 331 -9.52 -23.01 -16.24
C TYR A 331 -9.92 -22.29 -14.96
N TYR A 332 -10.65 -22.98 -14.11
CA TYR A 332 -10.97 -22.47 -12.78
C TYR A 332 -10.07 -23.17 -11.75
N ALA A 333 -9.28 -22.39 -11.01
CA ALA A 333 -8.38 -22.91 -10.00
C ALA A 333 -9.09 -22.95 -8.64
N ILE A 334 -9.16 -24.15 -8.05
CA ILE A 334 -9.69 -24.38 -6.71
C ILE A 334 -8.55 -24.95 -5.87
N SER A 335 -8.33 -24.40 -4.67
CA SER A 335 -7.41 -25.04 -3.72
C SER A 335 -8.09 -26.30 -3.13
N LYS A 336 -7.35 -27.39 -3.03
CA LYS A 336 -7.78 -28.52 -2.21
C LYS A 336 -7.74 -28.08 -0.74
N CYS A 337 -8.89 -27.75 -0.18
CA CYS A 337 -9.01 -27.57 1.26
C CYS A 337 -9.40 -28.92 1.89
N PRO A 338 -8.65 -29.44 2.86
CA PRO A 338 -8.94 -30.73 3.52
C PRO A 338 -10.28 -30.75 4.28
N SER A 339 -10.90 -29.58 4.48
CA SER A 339 -12.13 -29.42 5.28
C SER A 339 -13.44 -29.62 4.50
N TYR A 340 -13.40 -30.08 3.24
CA TYR A 340 -14.60 -30.36 2.42
C TYR A 340 -14.71 -31.82 2.00
N TYR A 341 -14.19 -32.74 2.81
CA TYR A 341 -14.45 -34.17 2.70
C TYR A 341 -15.05 -34.71 4.00
#